data_5ede613eb3e69f236cda604f4f48681c
#
_entry.id   5ede613eb3e69f236cda604f4f48681c
#
_cell.length_a   1.000
_cell.length_b   1.000
_cell.length_c   1.000
_cell.angle_alpha   90.00
_cell.angle_beta   90.00
_cell.angle_gamma   90.00
#
_symmetry.space_group_name_H-M   'P 1'
#
loop_
_entity.id
_entity.type
_entity.pdbx_description
1 polymer ?
#
loop_
_entity_poly.entity_id
_entity_poly.type
_entity_poly.pdbx_seq_one_letter_code
_entity_poly.pdbx_strand_id
1 'polypeptide(L)'
;MMYSVMLVDNEPIIPKGLMKLIDWRSCDCQISAVARDGIDAVRQIREQAPDILITDIRMPEMDGLQLCAWVREHCPRTQIILLTGFPDFEYAQQAIQYQVAAF
;
A
#
# COMPACT_ATOMS: atom_id res chain seq x y z
N MET A 1 -2.86 -21.14 -2.05
CA MET A 1 -3.30 -19.92 -2.70
C MET A 1 -2.39 -18.76 -2.26
N MET A 2 -1.91 -17.97 -3.21
CA MET A 2 -1.05 -16.84 -2.90
C MET A 2 -1.82 -15.53 -3.03
N TYR A 3 -1.78 -14.71 -1.98
CA TYR A 3 -2.35 -13.37 -2.03
C TYR A 3 -1.40 -12.42 -2.73
N SER A 4 -1.92 -11.58 -3.61
CA SER A 4 -1.11 -10.60 -4.32
C SER A 4 -0.92 -9.35 -3.46
N VAL A 5 0.31 -8.85 -3.42
CA VAL A 5 0.69 -7.68 -2.63
C VAL A 5 1.28 -6.62 -3.54
N MET A 6 0.77 -5.39 -3.44
CA MET A 6 1.36 -4.23 -4.09
C MET A 6 2.06 -3.37 -3.05
N LEU A 7 3.31 -3.01 -3.33
CA LEU A 7 4.09 -2.08 -2.50
C LEU A 7 4.10 -0.72 -3.17
N VAL A 8 3.81 0.34 -2.42
CA VAL A 8 3.79 1.71 -2.92
C VAL A 8 4.69 2.59 -2.05
N ASP A 9 5.75 3.13 -2.64
CA ASP A 9 6.67 4.02 -1.94
C ASP A 9 7.47 4.81 -2.96
N ASN A 10 7.66 6.12 -2.73
CA ASN A 10 8.45 6.94 -3.63
C ASN A 10 9.95 6.80 -3.42
N GLU A 11 10.38 6.09 -2.38
CA GLU A 11 11.78 5.75 -2.16
C GLU A 11 12.03 4.30 -2.56
N PRO A 12 12.70 4.04 -3.70
CA PRO A 12 12.82 2.68 -4.23
C PRO A 12 13.50 1.68 -3.30
N ILE A 13 14.35 2.17 -2.39
CA ILE A 13 15.06 1.29 -1.46
C ILE A 13 14.11 0.61 -0.47
N ILE A 14 12.97 1.21 -0.16
CA ILE A 14 12.01 0.66 0.80
C ILE A 14 11.34 -0.60 0.26
N PRO A 15 10.71 -0.58 -0.93
CA PRO A 15 10.17 -1.81 -1.50
C PRO A 15 11.22 -2.89 -1.69
N LYS A 16 12.42 -2.52 -2.16
CA LYS A 16 13.50 -3.49 -2.32
C LYS A 16 13.88 -4.16 -1.00
N GLY A 17 13.95 -3.38 0.08
CA GLY A 17 14.24 -3.91 1.41
C GLY A 17 13.13 -4.84 1.89
N LEU A 18 11.88 -4.45 1.74
CA LEU A 18 10.73 -5.27 2.15
C LEU A 18 10.67 -6.59 1.38
N MET A 19 10.99 -6.56 0.09
CA MET A 19 11.00 -7.78 -0.73
C MET A 19 12.06 -8.76 -0.25
N LYS A 20 13.20 -8.28 0.27
CA LYS A 20 14.29 -9.11 0.73
C LYS A 20 14.13 -9.58 2.17
N LEU A 21 13.63 -8.72 3.06
CA LEU A 21 13.61 -8.96 4.49
C LEU A 21 12.44 -9.80 4.96
N ILE A 22 11.36 -9.82 4.21
CA ILE A 22 10.15 -10.54 4.58
C ILE A 22 10.03 -11.81 3.76
N ASP A 23 9.78 -12.92 4.43
CA ASP A 23 9.49 -14.19 3.77
C ASP A 23 8.00 -14.20 3.38
N TRP A 24 7.69 -13.61 2.24
CA TRP A 24 6.32 -13.47 1.78
C TRP A 24 5.61 -14.80 1.57
N ARG A 25 6.36 -15.82 1.13
CA ARG A 25 5.78 -17.15 0.90
C ARG A 25 5.29 -17.79 2.18
N SER A 26 5.95 -17.53 3.31
CA SER A 26 5.51 -18.07 4.60
C SER A 26 4.18 -17.49 5.03
N CYS A 27 3.78 -16.35 4.48
CA CYS A 27 2.50 -15.69 4.73
C CYS A 27 1.48 -15.95 3.62
N ASP A 28 1.78 -16.87 2.71
CA ASP A 28 0.95 -17.14 1.54
C ASP A 28 0.76 -15.90 0.64
N CYS A 29 1.81 -15.08 0.55
CA CYS A 29 1.79 -13.83 -0.21
C CYS A 29 2.89 -13.80 -1.27
N GLN A 30 2.67 -13.02 -2.31
CA GLN A 30 3.69 -12.70 -3.30
C GLN A 30 3.57 -11.25 -3.70
N ILE A 31 4.73 -10.60 -3.92
CA ILE A 31 4.74 -9.24 -4.44
C ILE A 31 4.39 -9.28 -5.91
N SER A 32 3.24 -8.73 -6.27
CA SER A 32 2.75 -8.74 -7.65
C SER A 32 3.05 -7.44 -8.39
N ALA A 33 3.26 -6.35 -7.66
CA ALA A 33 3.51 -5.06 -8.27
C ALA A 33 4.20 -4.12 -7.28
N VAL A 34 4.96 -3.17 -7.83
CA VAL A 34 5.58 -2.10 -7.06
C VAL A 34 5.24 -0.80 -7.79
N ALA A 35 4.68 0.16 -7.06
CA ALA A 35 4.38 1.48 -7.58
C ALA A 35 5.24 2.52 -6.86
N ARG A 36 5.62 3.57 -7.56
CA ARG A 36 6.52 4.60 -7.02
C ARG A 36 5.79 5.75 -6.33
N ASP A 37 4.49 5.87 -6.55
CA ASP A 37 3.65 6.90 -5.93
C ASP A 37 2.17 6.52 -6.08
N GLY A 38 1.28 7.37 -5.55
CA GLY A 38 -0.14 7.10 -5.58
C GLY A 38 -0.73 7.10 -7.00
N ILE A 39 -0.24 7.98 -7.87
CA ILE A 39 -0.73 8.04 -9.26
C ILE A 39 -0.37 6.76 -10.00
N ASP A 40 0.88 6.31 -9.87
CA ASP A 40 1.32 5.05 -10.47
C ASP A 40 0.54 3.86 -9.91
N ALA A 41 0.27 3.87 -8.60
CA ALA A 41 -0.52 2.83 -7.96
C ALA A 41 -1.94 2.75 -8.53
N VAL A 42 -2.62 3.88 -8.67
CA VAL A 42 -3.97 3.91 -9.25
C VAL A 42 -3.96 3.34 -10.67
N ARG A 43 -2.98 3.73 -11.46
CA ARG A 43 -2.85 3.22 -12.83
C ARG A 43 -2.74 1.70 -12.86
N GLN A 44 -1.89 1.14 -12.00
CA GLN A 44 -1.69 -0.31 -11.94
C GLN A 44 -2.90 -1.04 -11.35
N ILE A 45 -3.54 -0.46 -10.33
CA ILE A 45 -4.71 -1.07 -9.69
C ILE A 45 -5.89 -1.16 -10.66
N ARG A 46 -6.05 -0.19 -11.54
CA ARG A 46 -7.10 -0.23 -12.56
C ARG A 46 -6.96 -1.42 -13.50
N GLU A 47 -5.73 -1.86 -13.74
CA GLU A 47 -5.47 -3.04 -14.56
C GLU A 47 -5.69 -4.32 -13.75
N GLN A 48 -5.20 -4.35 -12.51
CA GLN A 48 -5.35 -5.51 -11.64
C GLN A 48 -5.24 -5.08 -10.18
N ALA A 49 -6.34 -5.20 -9.46
CA ALA A 49 -6.38 -4.86 -8.04
C ALA A 49 -5.62 -5.91 -7.21
N PRO A 50 -4.76 -5.49 -6.27
CA PRO A 50 -4.09 -6.43 -5.38
C PRO A 50 -5.04 -6.90 -4.27
N ASP A 51 -4.70 -8.02 -3.66
CA ASP A 51 -5.38 -8.46 -2.45
C ASP A 51 -4.99 -7.59 -1.26
N ILE A 52 -3.71 -7.20 -1.20
CA ILE A 52 -3.14 -6.40 -0.12
C ILE A 52 -2.35 -5.23 -0.72
N LEU A 53 -2.61 -4.04 -0.21
CA LEU A 53 -1.88 -2.83 -0.57
C LEU A 53 -1.08 -2.37 0.64
N ILE A 54 0.24 -2.25 0.47
CA ILE A 54 1.12 -1.68 1.49
C ILE A 54 1.66 -0.39 0.93
N THR A 55 1.31 0.74 1.54
CA THR A 55 1.68 2.05 1.01
C THR A 55 2.27 2.95 2.09
N ASP A 56 3.25 3.76 1.68
CA ASP A 56 3.73 4.88 2.46
C ASP A 56 2.64 5.97 2.46
N ILE A 57 2.71 6.87 3.44
CA ILE A 57 1.78 8.01 3.53
C ILE A 57 2.30 9.19 2.71
N ARG A 58 3.55 9.57 2.89
CA ARG A 58 4.10 10.77 2.27
C ARG A 58 4.63 10.48 0.87
N MET A 59 3.86 10.88 -0.12
CA MET A 59 4.23 10.74 -1.53
C MET A 59 3.82 12.00 -2.28
N PRO A 60 4.54 12.38 -3.36
CA PRO A 60 4.17 13.56 -4.14
C PRO A 60 2.83 13.38 -4.85
N GLU A 61 2.11 14.46 -5.03
CA GLU A 61 0.84 14.58 -5.73
C GLU A 61 -0.31 13.86 -5.04
N MET A 62 -0.30 12.53 -4.99
CA MET A 62 -1.30 11.74 -4.29
C MET A 62 -0.62 11.01 -3.14
N ASP A 63 -0.93 11.38 -1.91
CA ASP A 63 -0.36 10.72 -0.73
C ASP A 63 -1.08 9.40 -0.41
N GLY A 64 -0.57 8.70 0.60
CA GLY A 64 -1.11 7.40 0.97
C GLY A 64 -2.55 7.45 1.47
N LEU A 65 -2.96 8.54 2.13
CA LEU A 65 -4.34 8.67 2.59
C LEU A 65 -5.31 8.87 1.44
N GLN A 66 -4.91 9.69 0.47
CA GLN A 66 -5.70 9.89 -0.74
C GLN A 66 -5.82 8.59 -1.53
N LEU A 67 -4.72 7.82 -1.60
CA LEU A 67 -4.73 6.52 -2.23
C LEU A 67 -5.67 5.56 -1.49
N CYS A 68 -5.64 5.54 -0.15
CA CYS A 68 -6.55 4.71 0.64
C CYS A 68 -8.02 5.05 0.37
N ALA A 69 -8.35 6.33 0.29
CA ALA A 69 -9.72 6.76 0.00
C ALA A 69 -10.17 6.26 -1.37
N TRP A 70 -9.30 6.38 -2.37
CA TRP A 70 -9.58 5.91 -3.72
C TRP A 70 -9.80 4.39 -3.75
N VAL A 71 -8.92 3.64 -3.05
CA VAL A 71 -9.00 2.19 -2.99
C VAL A 71 -10.28 1.72 -2.30
N ARG A 72 -10.67 2.37 -1.19
CA ARG A 72 -11.93 2.02 -0.49
C ARG A 72 -13.13 2.17 -1.41
N GLU A 73 -13.12 3.20 -2.24
CA GLU A 73 -14.22 3.48 -3.15
C GLU A 73 -14.26 2.50 -4.33
N HIS A 74 -13.10 2.18 -4.90
CA HIS A 74 -13.00 1.40 -6.14
C HIS A 74 -12.70 -0.07 -5.94
N CYS A 75 -12.02 -0.43 -4.85
CA CYS A 75 -11.58 -1.80 -4.58
C CYS A 75 -11.85 -2.17 -3.12
N PRO A 76 -13.12 -2.31 -2.73
CA PRO A 76 -13.47 -2.51 -1.31
C PRO A 76 -12.92 -3.79 -0.69
N ARG A 77 -12.52 -4.77 -1.50
CA ARG A 77 -11.95 -6.02 -1.00
C ARG A 77 -10.45 -5.96 -0.71
N THR A 78 -9.76 -4.96 -1.23
CA THR A 78 -8.32 -4.82 -1.00
C THR A 78 -8.07 -4.45 0.46
N GLN A 79 -7.23 -5.22 1.14
CA GLN A 79 -6.78 -4.89 2.48
C GLN A 79 -5.66 -3.86 2.39
N ILE A 80 -5.66 -2.89 3.28
CA ILE A 80 -4.68 -1.79 3.25
C ILE A 80 -3.83 -1.81 4.50
N ILE A 81 -2.52 -1.72 4.32
CA ILE A 81 -1.54 -1.55 5.38
C ILE A 81 -0.79 -0.25 5.09
N LEU A 82 -0.76 0.64 6.08
CA LEU A 82 0.01 1.89 5.97
C LEU A 82 1.34 1.74 6.69
N LEU A 83 2.41 2.13 6.01
CA LEU A 83 3.73 2.26 6.64
C LEU A 83 3.90 3.73 7.04
N THR A 84 4.03 3.97 8.33
CA THR A 84 4.15 5.34 8.83
C THR A 84 5.38 5.51 9.68
N GLY A 85 6.05 6.66 9.53
CA GLY A 85 7.04 7.12 10.48
C GLY A 85 6.38 7.86 11.63
N PHE A 86 7.14 8.12 12.69
CA PHE A 86 6.61 8.85 13.85
C PHE A 86 5.94 10.18 13.48
N PRO A 87 6.50 11.01 12.58
CA PRO A 87 5.85 12.28 12.23
C PRO A 87 4.49 12.14 11.56
N ASP A 88 4.15 10.94 11.10
CA ASP A 88 2.92 10.71 10.35
C ASP A 88 1.80 10.12 11.20
N PHE A 89 1.97 10.10 12.52
CA PHE A 89 1.00 9.50 13.43
C PHE A 89 -0.41 10.11 13.29
N GLU A 90 -0.50 11.43 13.13
CA GLU A 90 -1.79 12.10 12.96
C GLU A 90 -2.47 11.67 11.67
N TYR A 91 -1.70 11.48 10.60
CA TYR A 91 -2.22 10.98 9.35
C TYR A 91 -2.72 9.55 9.50
N ALA A 92 -2.00 8.73 10.27
CA ALA A 92 -2.39 7.36 10.52
C ALA A 92 -3.73 7.29 11.25
N GLN A 93 -4.00 8.21 12.18
CA GLN A 93 -5.29 8.27 12.87
C GLN A 93 -6.44 8.57 11.89
N GLN A 94 -6.21 9.42 10.91
CA GLN A 94 -7.21 9.71 9.88
C GLN A 94 -7.50 8.48 9.02
N ALA A 95 -6.53 7.59 8.87
CA ALA A 95 -6.66 6.39 8.06
C ALA A 95 -7.74 5.42 8.59
N ILE A 96 -8.09 5.52 9.85
CA ILE A 96 -9.15 4.69 10.44
C ILE A 96 -10.46 4.87 9.68
N GLN A 97 -10.71 6.07 9.16
CA GLN A 97 -11.91 6.36 8.38
C GLN A 97 -11.98 5.53 7.08
N TYR A 98 -10.84 5.07 6.58
CA TYR A 98 -10.75 4.32 5.33
C TYR A 98 -10.61 2.82 5.57
N GLN A 99 -10.88 2.37 6.79
CA GLN A 99 -10.86 0.95 7.14
C GLN A 99 -9.53 0.27 6.81
N VAL A 100 -8.44 0.92 7.21
CA VAL A 100 -7.10 0.38 7.04
C VAL A 100 -6.92 -0.81 7.97
N ALA A 101 -6.38 -1.92 7.46
CA ALA A 101 -6.19 -3.14 8.23
C ALA A 101 -5.09 -3.02 9.28
N ALA A 102 -4.02 -2.26 8.97
CA ALA A 102 -2.89 -2.09 9.88
C ALA A 102 -2.09 -0.84 9.50
N PHE A 103 -1.33 -0.34 10.45
CA PHE A 103 -0.35 0.73 10.24
C PHE A 103 0.66 0.77 11.38
#